data_add8430aa2fb034dee02a0be5c58b58a
#
_entry.id   add8430aa2fb034dee02a0be5c58b58a
#
_cell.length_a   1.000
_cell.length_b   1.000
_cell.length_c   1.000
_cell.angle_alpha   90.00
_cell.angle_beta   90.00
_cell.angle_gamma   90.00
#
_symmetry.space_group_name_H-M   'P 1'
#
loop_
_entity.id
_entity.type
_entity.pdbx_description
1 polymer ?
#
loop_
_entity_poly.entity_id
_entity_poly.type
_entity_poly.pdbx_seq_one_letter_code
_entity_poly.pdbx_strand_id
1 'polypeptide(L)'
;MTITVSGRKMPVTDALRQYAEEKVGNAIKAVDADTVSTEVVLYTEKNPANPLPAICEVTVRIKGHIVRVEESEEDMYAAIDVAAAKVARQLRKYKTRVLDKKVRATERIVDFAHEDAHPESELDLDRLMDELADDEIVRRKETEFTPMTEEEALIQIDLLGHDFFAYTDRDTNLVHILY
;
A
#
# COMPACT_ATOMS: atom_id res chain seq x y z
N MET A 1 -14.96 -1.44 -13.62
CA MET A 1 -14.51 -1.38 -12.22
C MET A 1 -15.27 -2.44 -11.44
N THR A 2 -14.58 -3.40 -10.86
CA THR A 2 -15.20 -4.49 -10.09
C THR A 2 -14.90 -4.26 -8.62
N ILE A 3 -15.94 -4.18 -7.77
CA ILE A 3 -15.81 -4.10 -6.31
C ILE A 3 -16.29 -5.44 -5.75
N THR A 4 -15.46 -6.06 -4.93
CA THR A 4 -15.77 -7.32 -4.24
C THR A 4 -15.80 -7.06 -2.75
N VAL A 5 -16.94 -7.35 -2.10
CA VAL A 5 -17.08 -7.21 -0.65
C VAL A 5 -17.17 -8.59 -0.02
N SER A 6 -16.28 -8.86 0.91
CA SER A 6 -16.20 -10.13 1.65
C SER A 6 -16.10 -9.91 3.15
N GLY A 7 -16.46 -10.93 3.94
CA GLY A 7 -16.36 -10.90 5.39
C GLY A 7 -15.36 -11.96 5.88
N ARG A 8 -14.44 -11.57 6.77
CA ARG A 8 -13.52 -12.50 7.44
C ARG A 8 -14.12 -12.92 8.79
N LYS A 9 -14.55 -14.17 8.89
CA LYS A 9 -15.16 -14.76 10.10
C LYS A 9 -16.47 -14.08 10.57
N MET A 10 -17.13 -13.31 9.66
CA MET A 10 -18.44 -12.72 9.86
C MET A 10 -19.28 -12.78 8.60
N PRO A 11 -20.60 -12.93 8.69
CA PRO A 11 -21.48 -12.82 7.55
C PRO A 11 -21.61 -11.35 7.12
N VAL A 12 -21.54 -11.07 5.82
CA VAL A 12 -21.81 -9.74 5.25
C VAL A 12 -23.28 -9.70 4.85
N THR A 13 -24.05 -8.82 5.49
CA THR A 13 -25.45 -8.58 5.09
C THR A 13 -25.52 -7.83 3.77
N ASP A 14 -26.63 -7.96 3.06
CA ASP A 14 -26.83 -7.23 1.79
C ASP A 14 -26.77 -5.71 1.98
N ALA A 15 -27.27 -5.21 3.13
CA ALA A 15 -27.21 -3.81 3.49
C ALA A 15 -25.75 -3.30 3.64
N LEU A 16 -24.91 -4.06 4.37
CA LEU A 16 -23.48 -3.74 4.52
C LEU A 16 -22.74 -3.81 3.20
N ARG A 17 -23.07 -4.80 2.36
CA ARG A 17 -22.49 -4.94 1.03
C ARG A 17 -22.80 -3.74 0.15
N GLN A 18 -24.08 -3.38 0.01
CA GLN A 18 -24.51 -2.22 -0.76
C GLN A 18 -23.87 -0.94 -0.26
N TYR A 19 -23.85 -0.74 1.06
CA TYR A 19 -23.25 0.44 1.67
C TYR A 19 -21.75 0.56 1.35
N ALA A 20 -20.99 -0.54 1.51
CA ALA A 20 -19.57 -0.56 1.20
C ALA A 20 -19.31 -0.30 -0.29
N GLU A 21 -20.06 -0.96 -1.18
CA GLU A 21 -19.95 -0.77 -2.64
C GLU A 21 -20.25 0.68 -3.04
N GLU A 22 -21.28 1.29 -2.47
CA GLU A 22 -21.67 2.67 -2.75
C GLU A 22 -20.60 3.66 -2.24
N LYS A 23 -20.19 3.56 -0.97
CA LYS A 23 -19.24 4.50 -0.35
C LYS A 23 -17.85 4.41 -0.98
N VAL A 24 -17.29 3.22 -1.07
CA VAL A 24 -15.99 2.99 -1.69
C VAL A 24 -16.02 3.30 -3.19
N GLY A 25 -17.11 2.90 -3.87
CA GLY A 25 -17.30 3.21 -5.29
C GLY A 25 -17.34 4.69 -5.58
N ASN A 26 -18.06 5.47 -4.77
CA ASN A 26 -18.11 6.93 -4.91
C ASN A 26 -16.76 7.59 -4.60
N ALA A 27 -16.03 7.09 -3.58
CA ALA A 27 -14.70 7.57 -3.23
C ALA A 27 -13.70 7.40 -4.38
N ILE A 28 -13.73 6.27 -5.07
CA ILE A 28 -12.85 5.98 -6.21
C ILE A 28 -13.26 6.79 -7.44
N LYS A 29 -14.55 6.85 -7.77
CA LYS A 29 -15.06 7.64 -8.90
C LYS A 29 -14.75 9.12 -8.79
N ALA A 30 -14.81 9.68 -7.57
CA ALA A 30 -14.50 11.10 -7.32
C ALA A 30 -13.05 11.48 -7.65
N VAL A 31 -12.13 10.50 -7.69
CA VAL A 31 -10.71 10.75 -8.00
C VAL A 31 -10.40 10.47 -9.47
N ASP A 32 -11.32 9.81 -10.20
CA ASP A 32 -11.10 9.41 -11.60
C ASP A 32 -9.77 8.66 -11.77
N ALA A 33 -9.56 7.65 -10.94
CA ALA A 33 -8.37 6.79 -10.98
C ALA A 33 -8.63 5.57 -11.87
N ASP A 34 -7.65 5.20 -12.70
CA ASP A 34 -7.68 4.00 -13.55
C ASP A 34 -7.59 2.73 -12.69
N THR A 35 -8.67 2.42 -11.95
CA THR A 35 -8.73 1.26 -11.07
C THR A 35 -9.06 -0.01 -11.84
N VAL A 36 -8.31 -1.07 -11.58
CA VAL A 36 -8.51 -2.40 -12.16
C VAL A 36 -9.52 -3.18 -11.33
N SER A 37 -9.31 -3.26 -10.02
CA SER A 37 -10.18 -3.97 -9.08
C SER A 37 -10.11 -3.36 -7.69
N THR A 38 -11.17 -3.56 -6.92
CA THR A 38 -11.26 -3.14 -5.52
C THR A 38 -11.80 -4.30 -4.69
N GLU A 39 -11.12 -4.60 -3.61
CA GLU A 39 -11.52 -5.60 -2.63
C GLU A 39 -11.77 -4.91 -1.29
N VAL A 40 -12.92 -5.20 -0.69
CA VAL A 40 -13.31 -4.74 0.65
C VAL A 40 -13.48 -5.94 1.55
N VAL A 41 -12.73 -6.01 2.61
CA VAL A 41 -12.80 -7.09 3.61
C VAL A 41 -13.29 -6.51 4.94
N LEU A 42 -14.42 -7.00 5.42
CA LEU A 42 -15.02 -6.59 6.68
C LEU A 42 -14.78 -7.67 7.73
N TYR A 43 -14.35 -7.29 8.92
CA TYR A 43 -14.22 -8.22 10.04
C TYR A 43 -14.33 -7.53 11.39
N THR A 44 -14.58 -8.33 12.41
CA THR A 44 -14.70 -7.84 13.79
C THR A 44 -13.66 -8.52 14.65
N GLU A 45 -12.92 -7.73 15.40
CA GLU A 45 -11.98 -8.22 16.39
C GLU A 45 -12.74 -8.68 17.64
N LYS A 46 -12.40 -9.87 18.13
CA LYS A 46 -13.09 -10.49 19.27
C LYS A 46 -12.52 -10.09 20.64
N ASN A 47 -11.49 -9.25 20.66
CA ASN A 47 -10.89 -8.83 21.92
C ASN A 47 -11.81 -7.82 22.62
N PRO A 48 -12.42 -8.18 23.80
CA PRO A 48 -13.33 -7.28 24.50
C PRO A 48 -12.65 -6.03 25.08
N ALA A 49 -11.32 -6.00 25.13
CA ALA A 49 -10.56 -4.83 25.57
C ALA A 49 -10.34 -3.81 24.42
N ASN A 50 -10.65 -4.18 23.18
CA ASN A 50 -10.53 -3.26 22.05
C ASN A 50 -11.78 -2.38 21.92
N PRO A 51 -11.67 -1.05 22.08
CA PRO A 51 -12.80 -0.13 21.95
C PRO A 51 -13.29 0.01 20.49
N LEU A 52 -12.46 -0.37 19.50
CA LEU A 52 -12.75 -0.22 18.06
C LEU A 52 -12.76 -1.60 17.37
N PRO A 53 -13.77 -2.44 17.61
CA PRO A 53 -13.77 -3.83 17.17
C PRO A 53 -14.12 -4.01 15.68
N ALA A 54 -14.75 -3.04 15.05
CA ALA A 54 -15.18 -3.13 13.66
C ALA A 54 -14.06 -2.67 12.71
N ILE A 55 -13.58 -3.56 11.86
CA ILE A 55 -12.44 -3.30 10.97
C ILE A 55 -12.86 -3.42 9.51
N CYS A 56 -12.50 -2.41 8.73
CA CYS A 56 -12.69 -2.35 7.29
C CYS A 56 -11.33 -2.23 6.58
N GLU A 57 -10.99 -3.25 5.82
CA GLU A 57 -9.78 -3.27 4.97
C GLU A 57 -10.23 -3.06 3.52
N VAL A 58 -9.66 -2.05 2.85
CA VAL A 58 -9.93 -1.74 1.44
C VAL A 58 -8.62 -1.82 0.66
N THR A 59 -8.59 -2.69 -0.34
CA THR A 59 -7.47 -2.83 -1.26
C THR A 59 -7.90 -2.40 -2.67
N VAL A 60 -7.32 -1.34 -3.18
CA VAL A 60 -7.56 -0.83 -4.53
C VAL A 60 -6.34 -1.11 -5.40
N ARG A 61 -6.54 -1.86 -6.49
CA ARG A 61 -5.51 -2.13 -7.49
C ARG A 61 -5.61 -1.14 -8.65
N ILE A 62 -4.55 -0.39 -8.86
CA ILE A 62 -4.37 0.55 -9.97
C ILE A 62 -3.29 -0.01 -10.89
N LYS A 63 -3.19 0.46 -12.14
CA LYS A 63 -2.10 0.06 -13.03
C LYS A 63 -0.73 0.34 -12.38
N GLY A 64 -0.01 -0.73 -12.01
CA GLY A 64 1.34 -0.65 -11.44
C GLY A 64 1.42 -0.38 -9.93
N HIS A 65 0.31 -0.08 -9.24
CA HIS A 65 0.31 0.23 -7.81
C HIS A 65 -0.88 -0.38 -7.07
N ILE A 66 -0.69 -0.57 -5.77
CA ILE A 66 -1.74 -1.06 -4.87
C ILE A 66 -1.90 -0.04 -3.73
N VAL A 67 -3.13 0.39 -3.51
CA VAL A 67 -3.53 1.20 -2.35
C VAL A 67 -4.21 0.28 -1.36
N ARG A 68 -3.72 0.19 -0.14
CA ARG A 68 -4.33 -0.56 0.95
C ARG A 68 -4.59 0.37 2.12
N VAL A 69 -5.79 0.29 2.65
CA VAL A 69 -6.26 1.04 3.80
C VAL A 69 -6.95 0.09 4.75
N GLU A 70 -6.59 0.15 6.02
CA GLU A 70 -7.24 -0.58 7.11
C GLU A 70 -7.64 0.44 8.18
N GLU A 71 -8.91 0.41 8.59
CA GLU A 71 -9.46 1.31 9.60
C GLU A 71 -10.32 0.54 10.59
N SER A 72 -10.21 0.94 11.86
CA SER A 72 -10.90 0.34 12.99
C SER A 72 -11.80 1.39 13.64
N GLU A 73 -13.08 1.05 13.86
CA GLU A 73 -14.07 1.92 14.48
C GLU A 73 -14.99 1.14 15.43
N GLU A 74 -15.82 1.83 16.17
CA GLU A 74 -16.82 1.22 17.07
C GLU A 74 -17.89 0.47 16.29
N ASP A 75 -18.27 1.01 15.10
CA ASP A 75 -19.31 0.49 14.23
C ASP A 75 -18.78 0.22 12.81
N MET A 76 -19.33 -0.82 12.16
CA MET A 76 -18.91 -1.24 10.83
C MET A 76 -19.22 -0.19 9.75
N TYR A 77 -20.32 0.54 9.86
CA TYR A 77 -20.65 1.61 8.91
C TYR A 77 -19.66 2.77 9.03
N ALA A 78 -19.30 3.13 10.28
CA ALA A 78 -18.27 4.14 10.54
C ALA A 78 -16.91 3.72 9.99
N ALA A 79 -16.51 2.45 10.19
CA ALA A 79 -15.27 1.90 9.64
C ALA A 79 -15.23 2.00 8.10
N ILE A 80 -16.34 1.70 7.42
CA ILE A 80 -16.47 1.83 5.97
C ILE A 80 -16.33 3.29 5.53
N ASP A 81 -16.97 4.25 6.22
CA ASP A 81 -16.92 5.66 5.88
C ASP A 81 -15.50 6.23 6.03
N VAL A 82 -14.82 5.92 7.13
CA VAL A 82 -13.44 6.37 7.38
C VAL A 82 -12.47 5.74 6.38
N ALA A 83 -12.60 4.44 6.12
CA ALA A 83 -11.80 3.75 5.12
C ALA A 83 -12.00 4.35 3.71
N ALA A 84 -13.23 4.61 3.29
CA ALA A 84 -13.55 5.22 1.99
C ALA A 84 -12.93 6.62 1.86
N ALA A 85 -13.03 7.46 2.92
CA ALA A 85 -12.42 8.79 2.94
C ALA A 85 -10.88 8.73 2.85
N LYS A 86 -10.25 7.77 3.53
CA LYS A 86 -8.80 7.56 3.50
C LYS A 86 -8.34 7.06 2.13
N VAL A 87 -9.08 6.11 1.51
CA VAL A 87 -8.84 5.66 0.13
C VAL A 87 -8.89 6.85 -0.84
N ALA A 88 -9.92 7.69 -0.77
CA ALA A 88 -10.03 8.86 -1.64
C ALA A 88 -8.84 9.82 -1.48
N ARG A 89 -8.36 10.03 -0.24
CA ARG A 89 -7.18 10.86 0.04
C ARG A 89 -5.91 10.26 -0.53
N GLN A 90 -5.69 8.96 -0.37
CA GLN A 90 -4.54 8.25 -0.92
C GLN A 90 -4.53 8.28 -2.45
N LEU A 91 -5.68 8.05 -3.08
CA LEU A 91 -5.80 8.11 -4.54
C LEU A 91 -5.54 9.52 -5.10
N ARG A 92 -6.00 10.59 -4.40
CA ARG A 92 -5.67 11.97 -4.80
C ARG A 92 -4.17 12.23 -4.68
N LYS A 93 -3.53 11.82 -3.59
CA LYS A 93 -2.08 11.95 -3.39
C LYS A 93 -1.31 11.24 -4.52
N TYR A 94 -1.75 10.02 -4.89
CA TYR A 94 -1.19 9.29 -6.01
C TYR A 94 -1.34 10.05 -7.34
N LYS A 95 -2.56 10.50 -7.67
CA LYS A 95 -2.83 11.24 -8.91
C LYS A 95 -1.98 12.50 -9.03
N THR A 96 -1.85 13.27 -7.95
CA THR A 96 -1.00 14.48 -7.91
C THR A 96 0.45 14.14 -8.16
N ARG A 97 1.02 13.13 -7.48
CA ARG A 97 2.42 12.71 -7.68
C ARG A 97 2.70 12.20 -9.10
N VAL A 98 1.77 11.46 -9.70
CA VAL A 98 1.90 10.98 -11.09
C VAL A 98 1.85 12.13 -12.09
N LEU A 99 0.99 13.13 -11.86
CA LEU A 99 0.92 14.34 -12.69
C LEU A 99 2.20 15.18 -12.55
N ASP A 100 2.68 15.41 -11.33
CA ASP A 100 3.93 16.14 -11.07
C ASP A 100 5.14 15.43 -11.72
N LYS A 101 5.18 14.09 -11.69
CA LYS A 101 6.22 13.30 -12.36
C LYS A 101 6.19 13.51 -13.88
N LYS A 102 5.01 13.54 -14.52
CA LYS A 102 4.87 13.82 -15.95
C LYS A 102 5.34 15.22 -16.31
N VAL A 103 5.02 16.23 -15.50
CA VAL A 103 5.47 17.61 -15.69
C VAL A 103 6.99 17.71 -15.56
N ARG A 104 7.57 17.15 -14.49
CA ARG A 104 9.04 17.15 -14.27
C ARG A 104 9.79 16.35 -15.35
N ALA A 105 9.24 15.25 -15.87
CA ALA A 105 9.85 14.51 -16.96
C ALA A 105 9.90 15.34 -18.25
N THR A 106 8.92 16.23 -18.46
CA THR A 106 8.92 17.15 -19.62
C THR A 106 9.92 18.29 -19.43
N GLU A 107 10.19 18.74 -18.19
CA GLU A 107 11.18 19.77 -17.88
C GLU A 107 12.62 19.25 -17.87
N ARG A 108 12.85 17.95 -17.53
CA ARG A 108 14.18 17.33 -17.47
C ARG A 108 14.83 17.00 -18.82
N ILE A 109 14.21 17.32 -19.95
CA ILE A 109 14.87 17.24 -21.27
C ILE A 109 15.98 18.31 -21.44
N VAL A 110 16.18 19.20 -20.47
CA VAL A 110 17.08 20.35 -20.61
C VAL A 110 18.34 20.29 -19.73
N ASP A 111 18.48 19.38 -18.75
CA ASP A 111 19.69 19.37 -17.91
C ASP A 111 20.23 17.94 -17.67
N PHE A 112 21.21 17.57 -18.51
CA PHE A 112 22.18 16.54 -18.19
C PHE A 112 23.46 17.22 -17.67
N ALA A 113 23.80 17.04 -16.39
CA ALA A 113 25.18 16.90 -15.89
C ALA A 113 25.27 16.82 -14.37
N HIS A 114 26.08 15.85 -13.93
CA HIS A 114 26.79 15.64 -12.66
C HIS A 114 26.15 14.65 -11.66
N GLU A 115 26.72 13.45 -11.61
CA GLU A 115 27.97 12.90 -11.03
C GLU A 115 28.01 12.80 -9.49
N ASP A 116 28.10 11.51 -9.07
CA ASP A 116 28.95 10.91 -8.02
C ASP A 116 28.79 11.29 -6.53
N ALA A 117 28.49 10.28 -5.72
CA ALA A 117 29.44 9.70 -4.77
C ALA A 117 28.76 8.80 -3.74
N HIS A 118 29.10 7.54 -3.76
CA HIS A 118 28.88 6.61 -2.64
C HIS A 118 30.05 6.73 -1.65
N PRO A 119 29.81 6.67 -0.34
CA PRO A 119 30.77 6.12 0.58
C PRO A 119 30.38 4.70 1.00
N GLU A 120 31.20 3.75 0.63
CA GLU A 120 31.18 2.39 1.13
C GLU A 120 31.48 2.41 2.65
N SER A 121 30.55 1.93 3.45
CA SER A 121 30.85 1.47 4.81
C SER A 121 30.72 -0.05 4.84
N GLU A 122 31.84 -0.74 4.91
CA GLU A 122 31.91 -2.18 5.17
C GLU A 122 31.23 -2.47 6.51
N LEU A 123 29.99 -2.96 6.44
CA LEU A 123 29.34 -3.61 7.57
C LEU A 123 29.86 -5.04 7.63
N ASP A 124 30.47 -5.38 8.76
CA ASP A 124 30.97 -6.72 9.07
C ASP A 124 29.79 -7.70 9.20
N LEU A 125 29.36 -8.23 8.03
CA LEU A 125 28.21 -9.11 7.91
C LEU A 125 28.38 -10.43 8.66
N ASP A 126 29.63 -10.91 8.79
CA ASP A 126 29.95 -12.20 9.45
C ASP A 126 29.62 -12.14 10.95
N ARG A 127 29.83 -10.99 11.58
CA ARG A 127 29.56 -10.79 13.01
C ARG A 127 28.04 -10.64 13.30
N LEU A 128 27.30 -10.07 12.37
CA LEU A 128 25.83 -9.97 12.44
C LEU A 128 25.14 -11.32 12.20
N MET A 129 25.72 -12.17 11.37
CA MET A 129 25.19 -13.50 11.07
C MET A 129 25.33 -14.46 12.25
N ASP A 130 26.38 -14.34 13.05
CA ASP A 130 26.60 -15.18 14.23
C ASP A 130 25.70 -14.80 15.42
N GLU A 131 25.32 -13.51 15.54
CA GLU A 131 24.39 -13.05 16.58
C GLU A 131 22.91 -13.35 16.24
N LEU A 132 22.60 -13.61 14.96
CA LEU A 132 21.23 -13.95 14.50
C LEU A 132 20.98 -15.47 14.37
N ALA A 133 21.96 -16.30 14.68
CA ALA A 133 21.87 -17.76 14.50
C ALA A 133 20.92 -18.47 15.48
N ASP A 134 20.41 -17.77 16.51
CA ASP A 134 19.51 -18.35 17.52
C ASP A 134 18.02 -17.97 17.32
N ASP A 135 17.68 -17.17 16.31
CA ASP A 135 16.29 -16.83 16.02
C ASP A 135 15.63 -17.86 15.08
N GLU A 136 14.77 -18.70 15.66
CA GLU A 136 13.94 -19.63 14.91
C GLU A 136 13.11 -18.88 13.87
N ILE A 137 13.25 -19.20 12.57
CA ILE A 137 12.46 -18.61 11.49
C ILE A 137 10.99 -18.95 11.70
N VAL A 138 10.24 -18.07 12.31
CA VAL A 138 8.81 -18.25 12.62
C VAL A 138 7.95 -18.31 11.38
N ARG A 139 8.35 -17.63 10.28
CA ARG A 139 7.56 -17.60 9.03
C ARG A 139 8.44 -17.36 7.81
N ARG A 140 8.28 -18.20 6.79
CA ARG A 140 8.87 -17.99 5.47
C ARG A 140 7.77 -17.57 4.48
N LYS A 141 8.01 -16.51 3.71
CA LYS A 141 7.10 -16.03 2.67
C LYS A 141 7.89 -15.85 1.37
N GLU A 142 7.40 -16.43 0.29
CA GLU A 142 7.90 -16.14 -1.05
C GLU A 142 7.07 -15.00 -1.66
N THR A 143 7.74 -14.03 -2.24
CA THR A 143 7.09 -12.85 -2.84
C THR A 143 7.78 -12.56 -4.17
N GLU A 144 6.98 -12.39 -5.22
CA GLU A 144 7.47 -11.92 -6.51
C GLU A 144 7.62 -10.39 -6.45
N PHE A 145 8.82 -9.91 -6.74
CA PHE A 145 9.10 -8.48 -6.79
C PHE A 145 8.96 -7.98 -8.23
N THR A 146 8.12 -7.00 -8.44
CA THR A 146 8.02 -6.31 -9.73
C THR A 146 9.17 -5.30 -9.83
N PRO A 147 9.99 -5.31 -10.90
CA PRO A 147 11.04 -4.32 -11.07
C PRO A 147 10.46 -2.92 -11.19
N MET A 148 10.93 -2.00 -10.35
CA MET A 148 10.47 -0.60 -10.29
C MET A 148 11.63 0.33 -9.97
N THR A 149 11.44 1.63 -10.21
CA THR A 149 12.41 2.65 -9.81
C THR A 149 12.27 2.99 -8.32
N GLU A 150 13.30 3.59 -7.73
CA GLU A 150 13.26 4.06 -6.33
C GLU A 150 12.08 5.01 -6.08
N GLU A 151 11.80 5.93 -7.03
CA GLU A 151 10.67 6.85 -6.91
C GLU A 151 9.31 6.12 -6.91
N GLU A 152 9.17 5.07 -7.74
CA GLU A 152 7.97 4.23 -7.76
C GLU A 152 7.84 3.45 -6.45
N ALA A 153 8.94 2.96 -5.90
CA ALA A 153 8.97 2.27 -4.61
C ALA A 153 8.62 3.21 -3.44
N LEU A 154 9.10 4.48 -3.45
CA LEU A 154 8.71 5.51 -2.48
C LEU A 154 7.21 5.83 -2.52
N ILE A 155 6.64 5.88 -3.71
CA ILE A 155 5.18 6.05 -3.85
C ILE A 155 4.46 4.82 -3.29
N GLN A 156 4.97 3.62 -3.59
CA GLN A 156 4.34 2.37 -3.17
C GLN A 156 4.34 2.18 -1.66
N ILE A 157 5.45 2.48 -0.96
CA ILE A 157 5.53 2.40 0.51
C ILE A 157 4.51 3.34 1.18
N ASP A 158 4.37 4.57 0.66
CA ASP A 158 3.39 5.54 1.14
C ASP A 158 1.94 5.08 0.93
N LEU A 159 1.65 4.44 -0.21
CA LEU A 159 0.31 3.96 -0.55
C LEU A 159 -0.11 2.73 0.26
N LEU A 160 0.86 1.88 0.59
CA LEU A 160 0.65 0.70 1.42
C LEU A 160 0.61 1.03 2.92
N GLY A 161 1.19 2.17 3.32
CA GLY A 161 1.34 2.55 4.72
C GLY A 161 2.28 1.63 5.49
N HIS A 162 3.31 1.11 4.84
CA HIS A 162 4.32 0.27 5.46
C HIS A 162 5.52 1.08 5.94
N ASP A 163 6.19 0.62 6.99
CA ASP A 163 7.40 1.25 7.53
C ASP A 163 8.64 0.85 6.72
N PHE A 164 8.59 -0.25 5.99
CA PHE A 164 9.65 -0.68 5.09
C PHE A 164 9.09 -1.33 3.82
N PHE A 165 9.85 -1.29 2.74
CA PHE A 165 9.47 -1.88 1.46
C PHE A 165 10.68 -2.41 0.71
N ALA A 166 10.63 -3.72 0.35
CA ALA A 166 11.66 -4.34 -0.48
C ALA A 166 11.19 -4.37 -1.95
N TYR A 167 12.06 -4.00 -2.88
CA TYR A 167 11.78 -4.00 -4.31
C TYR A 167 13.03 -4.39 -5.11
N THR A 168 12.82 -4.79 -6.36
CA THR A 168 13.93 -4.95 -7.31
C THR A 168 14.07 -3.67 -8.11
N ASP A 169 15.23 -3.04 -8.05
CA ASP A 169 15.50 -1.86 -8.87
C ASP A 169 15.61 -2.25 -10.34
N ARG A 170 14.92 -1.48 -11.20
CA ARG A 170 14.81 -1.76 -12.63
C ARG A 170 16.14 -1.61 -13.37
N ASP A 171 17.00 -0.70 -12.93
CA ASP A 171 18.23 -0.34 -13.62
C ASP A 171 19.39 -1.28 -13.22
N THR A 172 19.49 -1.59 -11.93
CA THR A 172 20.57 -2.44 -11.38
C THR A 172 20.19 -3.91 -11.29
N ASN A 173 18.89 -4.23 -11.29
CA ASN A 173 18.32 -5.56 -11.08
C ASN A 173 18.69 -6.17 -9.70
N LEU A 174 19.06 -5.33 -8.74
CA LEU A 174 19.35 -5.70 -7.35
C LEU A 174 18.13 -5.47 -6.46
N VAL A 175 18.08 -6.20 -5.36
CA VAL A 175 17.03 -5.99 -4.33
C VAL A 175 17.45 -4.86 -3.42
N HIS A 176 16.58 -3.85 -3.30
CA HIS A 176 16.75 -2.71 -2.42
C HIS A 176 15.67 -2.70 -1.35
N ILE A 177 15.94 -2.11 -0.21
CA ILE A 177 15.00 -1.93 0.91
C ILE A 177 14.92 -0.44 1.25
N LEU A 178 13.70 0.09 1.23
CA LEU A 178 13.37 1.42 1.75
C LEU A 178 12.81 1.28 3.17
N TYR A 179 13.20 2.17 4.09
CA TYR A 179 12.73 2.19 5.48
C TYR A 179 12.70 3.62 6.02
#